data_4f325bc682ff49fd02cb6ca74d712889
#
_entry.id   4f325bc682ff49fd02cb6ca74d712889
#
_cell.length_a   1.000
_cell.length_b   1.000
_cell.length_c   1.000
_cell.angle_alpha   90.00
_cell.angle_beta   90.00
_cell.angle_gamma   90.00
#
_symmetry.space_group_name_H-M   'P 1'
#
loop_
_entity.id
_entity.type
_entity.pdbx_description
1 polymer ?
#
loop_
_entity_poly.entity_id
_entity_poly.type
_entity_poly.pdbx_seq_one_letter_code
_entity_poly.pdbx_strand_id
1 'polypeptide(L)'
;IMTCGAAGALNVILKTLLDPADEVIIPVPYFVEYQSYVDNHGGVVKLVKSRGDFSLDLWAVEEAVTEKTRAVLINTPNNPTGRVYDEASIRALASLLEDKGKKFGRAIHLISDEPYDRIVYDGVKVPSLLKAYRHSLIANSFSKTLSIPGERIGFIAVNPANDGLDLLLGGLVLCNRTLGFVNAPAFIQRVLPKVLDVEVNVAEYRRKRDLLCNGLAALGYEFTRPEGAFYLFPKSPIGDDVEFVRALQKKNILTVPGSGFGAPGHFRIAYCVADETIANSLAGFGEVMAPYR
;
A
#
# COMPACT_ATOMS: atom_id res chain seq x y z
N ILE A 1 1.68 -17.56 7.84
CA ILE A 1 1.76 -17.22 9.27
C ILE A 1 0.67 -16.22 9.57
N MET A 2 -0.21 -16.50 10.52
CA MET A 2 -1.26 -15.56 10.95
C MET A 2 -0.66 -14.47 11.85
N THR A 3 -1.09 -13.22 11.64
CA THR A 3 -0.53 -12.02 12.29
C THR A 3 -1.60 -11.07 12.82
N CYS A 4 -1.19 -10.11 13.64
CA CYS A 4 -2.07 -9.03 14.13
C CYS A 4 -2.27 -7.95 13.05
N GLY A 5 -3.00 -8.29 11.99
CA GLY A 5 -3.21 -7.45 10.81
C GLY A 5 -1.96 -7.31 9.93
N ALA A 6 -2.07 -6.54 8.84
CA ALA A 6 -0.95 -6.30 7.91
C ALA A 6 0.18 -5.49 8.56
N ALA A 7 -0.13 -4.56 9.47
CA ALA A 7 0.89 -3.81 10.22
C ALA A 7 1.78 -4.75 11.05
N GLY A 8 1.17 -5.71 11.76
CA GLY A 8 1.91 -6.76 12.48
C GLY A 8 2.73 -7.63 11.52
N ALA A 9 2.15 -8.01 10.36
CA ALA A 9 2.85 -8.77 9.33
C ALA A 9 4.11 -8.05 8.83
N LEU A 10 3.99 -6.77 8.48
CA LEU A 10 5.12 -5.97 7.99
C LEU A 10 6.23 -5.82 9.04
N ASN A 11 5.87 -5.53 10.30
CA ASN A 11 6.85 -5.45 11.37
C ASN A 11 7.58 -6.80 11.60
N VAL A 12 6.86 -7.92 11.52
CA VAL A 12 7.46 -9.26 11.62
C VAL A 12 8.40 -9.54 10.45
N ILE A 13 7.99 -9.22 9.22
CA ILE A 13 8.82 -9.38 8.02
C ILE A 13 10.10 -8.55 8.13
N LEU A 14 9.95 -7.25 8.43
CA LEU A 14 11.08 -6.33 8.51
C LEU A 14 12.04 -6.72 9.63
N LYS A 15 11.53 -7.11 10.83
CA LYS A 15 12.36 -7.61 11.91
C LYS A 15 13.13 -8.88 11.55
N THR A 16 12.53 -9.73 10.72
CA THR A 16 13.16 -10.99 10.30
C THR A 16 14.26 -10.76 9.25
N LEU A 17 14.06 -9.78 8.37
CA LEU A 17 14.94 -9.59 7.21
C LEU A 17 16.07 -8.59 7.46
N LEU A 18 15.88 -7.59 8.32
CA LEU A 18 16.80 -6.45 8.43
C LEU A 18 17.84 -6.66 9.51
N ASP A 19 19.09 -6.44 9.11
CA ASP A 19 20.20 -6.09 9.99
C ASP A 19 20.36 -4.55 10.06
N PRO A 20 21.08 -4.02 11.07
CA PRO A 20 21.32 -2.60 11.16
C PRO A 20 21.95 -2.01 9.87
N ALA A 21 21.37 -0.93 9.38
CA ALA A 21 21.72 -0.22 8.16
C ALA A 21 21.43 -0.96 6.83
N ASP A 22 20.69 -2.07 6.85
CA ASP A 22 20.11 -2.66 5.63
C ASP A 22 19.10 -1.68 5.01
N GLU A 23 19.06 -1.61 3.69
CA GLU A 23 18.22 -0.66 2.95
C GLU A 23 16.92 -1.31 2.48
N VAL A 24 15.81 -0.56 2.60
CA VAL A 24 14.50 -0.91 2.06
C VAL A 24 14.09 0.16 1.05
N ILE A 25 13.91 -0.22 -0.21
CA ILE A 25 13.43 0.66 -1.27
C ILE A 25 11.90 0.71 -1.22
N ILE A 26 11.33 1.92 -1.24
CA ILE A 26 9.89 2.16 -1.20
C ILE A 26 9.52 3.17 -2.29
N PRO A 27 8.70 2.78 -3.30
CA PRO A 27 8.17 3.71 -4.27
C PRO A 27 7.20 4.73 -3.63
N VAL A 28 7.36 6.01 -3.93
CA VAL A 28 6.44 7.07 -3.50
C VAL A 28 5.35 7.30 -4.56
N PRO A 29 4.09 7.60 -4.18
CA PRO A 29 3.55 7.75 -2.83
C PRO A 29 3.42 6.41 -2.10
N TYR A 30 3.61 6.42 -0.77
CA TYR A 30 3.61 5.23 0.06
C TYR A 30 2.76 5.42 1.32
N PHE A 31 2.36 4.32 1.97
CA PHE A 31 1.65 4.38 3.25
C PHE A 31 2.58 4.91 4.35
N VAL A 32 2.18 5.98 5.01
CA VAL A 32 3.01 6.82 5.88
C VAL A 32 3.80 6.07 6.97
N GLU A 33 3.28 4.93 7.45
CA GLU A 33 3.88 4.18 8.54
C GLU A 33 5.06 3.30 8.11
N TYR A 34 5.28 3.05 6.81
CA TYR A 34 6.37 2.16 6.36
C TYR A 34 7.74 2.66 6.80
N GLN A 35 7.96 3.97 6.76
CA GLN A 35 9.22 4.55 7.20
C GLN A 35 9.49 4.22 8.67
N SER A 36 8.49 4.40 9.53
CA SER A 36 8.59 4.06 10.95
C SER A 36 8.81 2.56 11.16
N TYR A 37 8.15 1.70 10.36
CA TYR A 37 8.35 0.25 10.49
C TYR A 37 9.78 -0.17 10.13
N VAL A 38 10.37 0.41 9.09
CA VAL A 38 11.77 0.13 8.71
C VAL A 38 12.74 0.65 9.77
N ASP A 39 12.54 1.89 10.22
CA ASP A 39 13.38 2.54 11.24
C ASP A 39 13.37 1.79 12.58
N ASN A 40 12.20 1.32 13.03
CA ASN A 40 12.04 0.54 14.26
C ASN A 40 12.89 -0.75 14.29
N HIS A 41 13.32 -1.22 13.13
CA HIS A 41 14.13 -2.45 12.99
C HIS A 41 15.57 -2.17 12.53
N GLY A 42 16.01 -0.91 12.61
CA GLY A 42 17.37 -0.49 12.30
C GLY A 42 17.68 -0.39 10.79
N GLY A 43 16.66 -0.48 9.94
CA GLY A 43 16.81 -0.33 8.49
C GLY A 43 16.84 1.13 8.05
N VAL A 44 17.24 1.35 6.80
CA VAL A 44 17.30 2.65 6.15
C VAL A 44 16.33 2.68 4.98
N VAL A 45 15.41 3.64 4.95
CA VAL A 45 14.47 3.81 3.84
C VAL A 45 15.13 4.53 2.67
N LYS A 46 14.97 3.96 1.47
CA LYS A 46 15.31 4.58 0.19
C LYS A 46 14.03 4.87 -0.59
N LEU A 47 13.61 6.11 -0.59
CA LEU A 47 12.44 6.54 -1.35
C LEU A 47 12.80 6.72 -2.83
N VAL A 48 12.01 6.11 -3.73
CA VAL A 48 12.15 6.25 -5.18
C VAL A 48 10.87 6.81 -5.78
N LYS A 49 11.00 7.68 -6.78
CA LYS A 49 9.83 8.27 -7.45
C LYS A 49 9.13 7.23 -8.31
N SER A 50 7.80 7.24 -8.30
CA SER A 50 6.98 6.59 -9.32
C SER A 50 6.83 7.50 -10.54
N ARG A 51 6.30 6.96 -11.63
CA ARG A 51 5.94 7.75 -12.82
C ARG A 51 4.77 8.69 -12.52
N GLY A 52 4.48 9.60 -13.44
CA GLY A 52 3.41 10.61 -13.26
C GLY A 52 2.00 10.02 -13.10
N ASP A 53 1.78 8.79 -13.53
CA ASP A 53 0.54 8.03 -13.34
C ASP A 53 0.59 7.09 -12.12
N PHE A 54 1.61 7.22 -11.29
CA PHE A 54 1.91 6.40 -10.12
C PHE A 54 2.26 4.94 -10.42
N SER A 55 2.54 4.59 -11.67
CA SER A 55 3.12 3.29 -12.00
C SER A 55 4.58 3.17 -11.55
N LEU A 56 5.10 1.94 -11.41
CA LEU A 56 6.50 1.72 -11.00
C LEU A 56 7.47 2.31 -12.03
N ASP A 57 8.42 3.09 -11.53
CA ASP A 57 9.60 3.50 -12.30
C ASP A 57 10.75 2.52 -12.01
N LEU A 58 10.88 1.53 -12.87
CA LEU A 58 11.90 0.49 -12.72
C LEU A 58 13.33 1.02 -12.83
N TRP A 59 13.54 2.09 -13.60
CA TRP A 59 14.82 2.74 -13.67
C TRP A 59 15.20 3.40 -12.34
N ALA A 60 14.26 4.12 -11.72
CA ALA A 60 14.48 4.74 -10.42
C ALA A 60 14.73 3.67 -9.32
N VAL A 61 14.04 2.52 -9.39
CA VAL A 61 14.32 1.40 -8.48
C VAL A 61 15.72 0.85 -8.73
N GLU A 62 16.10 0.63 -9.99
CA GLU A 62 17.41 0.08 -10.35
C GLU A 62 18.56 0.92 -9.85
N GLU A 63 18.50 2.24 -10.03
CA GLU A 63 19.51 3.18 -9.58
C GLU A 63 19.63 3.24 -8.04
N ALA A 64 18.53 2.97 -7.33
CA ALA A 64 18.52 2.98 -5.87
C ALA A 64 19.06 1.69 -5.25
N VAL A 65 19.13 0.58 -6.00
CA VAL A 65 19.60 -0.72 -5.49
C VAL A 65 21.11 -0.72 -5.25
N THR A 66 21.51 -1.00 -4.00
CA THR A 66 22.92 -1.13 -3.59
C THR A 66 23.19 -2.51 -3.00
N GLU A 67 24.44 -2.80 -2.64
CA GLU A 67 24.82 -4.02 -1.91
C GLU A 67 24.15 -4.13 -0.52
N LYS A 68 23.67 -3.01 0.04
CA LYS A 68 22.94 -2.97 1.31
C LYS A 68 21.43 -3.19 1.15
N THR A 69 20.93 -3.17 -0.08
CA THR A 69 19.49 -3.34 -0.33
C THR A 69 19.06 -4.74 0.09
N ARG A 70 18.14 -4.81 1.05
CA ARG A 70 17.57 -6.05 1.57
C ARG A 70 16.19 -6.35 1.01
N ALA A 71 15.41 -5.31 0.80
CA ALA A 71 14.05 -5.47 0.29
C ALA A 71 13.59 -4.29 -0.55
N VAL A 72 12.60 -4.57 -1.42
CA VAL A 72 11.72 -3.57 -2.02
C VAL A 72 10.33 -3.80 -1.45
N LEU A 73 9.71 -2.76 -0.88
CA LEU A 73 8.37 -2.81 -0.31
C LEU A 73 7.42 -2.04 -1.22
N ILE A 74 6.44 -2.75 -1.78
CA ILE A 74 5.37 -2.18 -2.60
C ILE A 74 4.02 -2.35 -1.93
N ASN A 75 3.03 -1.54 -2.34
CA ASN A 75 1.64 -1.65 -1.90
C ASN A 75 0.73 -1.63 -3.12
N THR A 76 -0.05 -2.69 -3.33
CA THR A 76 -0.94 -2.82 -4.48
C THR A 76 -2.19 -3.63 -4.14
N PRO A 77 -3.41 -3.06 -4.34
CA PRO A 77 -3.73 -1.68 -4.72
C PRO A 77 -3.16 -0.65 -3.73
N ASN A 78 -2.64 0.45 -4.27
CA ASN A 78 -1.84 1.40 -3.49
C ASN A 78 -2.69 2.34 -2.62
N ASN A 79 -2.24 2.57 -1.41
CA ASN A 79 -2.63 3.68 -0.56
C ASN A 79 -1.48 4.71 -0.58
N PRO A 80 -1.66 5.90 -1.18
CA PRO A 80 -2.94 6.64 -1.32
C PRO A 80 -3.55 6.67 -2.72
N THR A 81 -2.92 6.15 -3.78
CA THR A 81 -3.26 6.47 -5.17
C THR A 81 -4.37 5.61 -5.77
N GLY A 82 -4.64 4.44 -5.20
CA GLY A 82 -5.52 3.44 -5.79
C GLY A 82 -4.94 2.74 -7.03
N ARG A 83 -3.65 2.96 -7.35
CA ARG A 83 -2.98 2.29 -8.47
C ARG A 83 -2.81 0.80 -8.21
N VAL A 84 -3.04 -0.01 -9.23
CA VAL A 84 -2.70 -1.43 -9.26
C VAL A 84 -1.48 -1.62 -10.17
N TYR A 85 -0.41 -2.22 -9.67
CA TYR A 85 0.74 -2.54 -10.50
C TYR A 85 0.42 -3.74 -11.39
N ASP A 86 0.68 -3.62 -12.68
CA ASP A 86 0.39 -4.67 -13.65
C ASP A 86 1.40 -5.84 -13.59
N GLU A 87 1.03 -6.97 -14.19
CA GLU A 87 1.86 -8.17 -14.17
C GLU A 87 3.21 -7.98 -14.87
N ALA A 88 3.26 -7.17 -15.94
CA ALA A 88 4.49 -6.92 -16.68
C ALA A 88 5.49 -6.13 -15.80
N SER A 89 5.01 -5.10 -15.11
CA SER A 89 5.83 -4.30 -14.16
C SER A 89 6.35 -5.14 -13.01
N ILE A 90 5.50 -6.01 -12.43
CA ILE A 90 5.91 -6.90 -11.32
C ILE A 90 6.95 -7.93 -11.80
N ARG A 91 6.80 -8.52 -12.99
CA ARG A 91 7.78 -9.46 -13.55
C ARG A 91 9.10 -8.78 -13.89
N ALA A 92 9.06 -7.57 -14.42
CA ALA A 92 10.27 -6.81 -14.72
C ALA A 92 11.01 -6.40 -13.43
N LEU A 93 10.28 -5.99 -12.38
CA LEU A 93 10.86 -5.76 -11.06
C LEU A 93 11.50 -7.04 -10.50
N ALA A 94 10.82 -8.17 -10.58
CA ALA A 94 11.33 -9.46 -10.14
C ALA A 94 12.65 -9.84 -10.84
N SER A 95 12.73 -9.67 -12.17
CA SER A 95 13.94 -9.91 -12.95
C SER A 95 15.09 -8.99 -12.51
N LEU A 96 14.81 -7.71 -12.32
CA LEU A 96 15.78 -6.74 -11.83
C LEU A 96 16.36 -7.15 -10.45
N LEU A 97 15.48 -7.54 -9.52
CA LEU A 97 15.91 -7.96 -8.18
C LEU A 97 16.70 -9.27 -8.20
N GLU A 98 16.35 -10.21 -9.08
CA GLU A 98 17.09 -11.45 -9.29
C GLU A 98 18.51 -11.17 -9.79
N ASP A 99 18.66 -10.28 -10.78
CA ASP A 99 19.96 -9.94 -11.38
C ASP A 99 20.84 -9.16 -10.38
N LYS A 100 20.27 -8.19 -9.67
CA LYS A 100 21.01 -7.46 -8.62
C LYS A 100 21.38 -8.37 -7.45
N GLY A 101 20.48 -9.29 -7.06
CA GLY A 101 20.75 -10.29 -6.01
C GLY A 101 21.94 -11.19 -6.38
N LYS A 102 21.99 -11.69 -7.62
CA LYS A 102 23.15 -12.44 -8.13
C LYS A 102 24.43 -11.61 -8.11
N LYS A 103 24.36 -10.35 -8.55
CA LYS A 103 25.51 -9.42 -8.56
C LYS A 103 26.10 -9.21 -7.16
N PHE A 104 25.25 -9.07 -6.15
CA PHE A 104 25.67 -8.79 -4.77
C PHE A 104 25.83 -10.04 -3.90
N GLY A 105 25.54 -11.25 -4.44
CA GLY A 105 25.65 -12.51 -3.72
C GLY A 105 24.65 -12.66 -2.54
N ARG A 106 23.54 -11.91 -2.57
CA ARG A 106 22.50 -11.96 -1.53
C ARG A 106 21.11 -11.78 -2.12
N ALA A 107 20.11 -12.47 -1.57
CA ALA A 107 18.71 -12.27 -1.97
C ALA A 107 18.22 -10.87 -1.60
N ILE A 108 17.54 -10.21 -2.54
CA ILE A 108 16.77 -8.99 -2.31
C ILE A 108 15.30 -9.39 -2.31
N HIS A 109 14.60 -9.20 -1.19
CA HIS A 109 13.22 -9.64 -1.06
C HIS A 109 12.25 -8.62 -1.65
N LEU A 110 11.19 -9.11 -2.29
CA LEU A 110 10.08 -8.29 -2.72
C LEU A 110 8.90 -8.50 -1.76
N ILE A 111 8.55 -7.44 -1.02
CA ILE A 111 7.46 -7.43 -0.04
C ILE A 111 6.29 -6.69 -0.66
N SER A 112 5.11 -7.31 -0.68
CA SER A 112 3.87 -6.66 -1.11
C SER A 112 2.89 -6.56 0.06
N ASP A 113 2.45 -5.33 0.35
CA ASP A 113 1.35 -5.06 1.26
C ASP A 113 0.05 -5.02 0.47
N GLU A 114 -0.86 -5.99 0.69
CA GLU A 114 -2.02 -6.25 -0.15
C GLU A 114 -3.37 -6.21 0.59
N PRO A 115 -3.64 -5.27 1.52
CA PRO A 115 -4.90 -5.27 2.27
C PRO A 115 -6.12 -4.93 1.41
N TYR A 116 -5.93 -4.50 0.16
CA TYR A 116 -6.97 -4.11 -0.79
C TYR A 116 -7.07 -5.05 -2.00
N ASP A 117 -6.44 -6.22 -1.98
CA ASP A 117 -6.31 -7.14 -3.10
C ASP A 117 -7.64 -7.53 -3.77
N ARG A 118 -8.74 -7.58 -2.98
CA ARG A 118 -10.10 -7.88 -3.47
C ARG A 118 -10.93 -6.63 -3.76
N ILE A 119 -10.41 -5.42 -3.52
CA ILE A 119 -11.12 -4.16 -3.79
C ILE A 119 -10.50 -3.55 -5.05
N VAL A 120 -10.88 -4.08 -6.19
CA VAL A 120 -10.43 -3.65 -7.52
C VAL A 120 -11.63 -3.42 -8.44
N TYR A 121 -11.46 -2.55 -9.43
CA TYR A 121 -12.55 -2.05 -10.28
C TYR A 121 -12.29 -2.40 -11.74
N ASP A 122 -13.35 -2.36 -12.54
CA ASP A 122 -13.32 -2.37 -14.01
C ASP A 122 -12.54 -3.57 -14.60
N GLY A 123 -12.58 -4.72 -13.91
CA GLY A 123 -11.93 -5.95 -14.39
C GLY A 123 -10.40 -6.01 -14.17
N VAL A 124 -9.83 -5.00 -13.49
CA VAL A 124 -8.42 -5.01 -13.11
C VAL A 124 -8.14 -6.18 -12.16
N LYS A 125 -6.99 -6.80 -12.31
CA LYS A 125 -6.54 -7.91 -11.44
C LYS A 125 -5.24 -7.56 -10.76
N VAL A 126 -5.13 -7.87 -9.47
CA VAL A 126 -3.87 -7.81 -8.74
C VAL A 126 -3.02 -9.03 -9.13
N PRO A 127 -1.82 -8.85 -9.70
CA PRO A 127 -0.96 -9.96 -10.07
C PRO A 127 -0.47 -10.71 -8.82
N SER A 128 -0.36 -12.03 -8.92
CA SER A 128 0.20 -12.83 -7.83
C SER A 128 1.72 -12.63 -7.75
N LEU A 129 2.17 -11.96 -6.69
CA LEU A 129 3.59 -11.77 -6.42
C LEU A 129 4.34 -13.10 -6.26
N LEU A 130 3.71 -14.08 -5.60
CA LEU A 130 4.29 -15.40 -5.35
C LEU A 130 4.54 -16.20 -6.64
N LYS A 131 3.86 -15.86 -7.76
CA LYS A 131 4.11 -16.45 -9.07
C LYS A 131 5.20 -15.73 -9.86
N ALA A 132 5.51 -14.50 -9.48
CA ALA A 132 6.44 -13.64 -10.21
C ALA A 132 7.89 -13.77 -9.71
N TYR A 133 8.08 -13.94 -8.40
CA TYR A 133 9.41 -13.89 -7.79
C TYR A 133 9.55 -14.84 -6.60
N ARG A 134 10.62 -15.67 -6.60
CA ARG A 134 10.85 -16.67 -5.55
C ARG A 134 11.16 -16.06 -4.16
N HIS A 135 11.86 -14.91 -4.10
CA HIS A 135 12.14 -14.22 -2.84
C HIS A 135 11.06 -13.19 -2.50
N SER A 136 9.80 -13.61 -2.59
CA SER A 136 8.65 -12.74 -2.33
C SER A 136 7.88 -13.11 -1.06
N LEU A 137 7.38 -12.06 -0.39
CA LEU A 137 6.51 -12.16 0.77
C LEU A 137 5.29 -11.24 0.56
N ILE A 138 4.12 -11.72 0.95
CA ILE A 138 2.90 -10.92 0.99
C ILE A 138 2.52 -10.67 2.44
N ALA A 139 2.29 -9.40 2.80
CA ALA A 139 1.60 -9.00 4.01
C ALA A 139 0.16 -8.65 3.64
N ASN A 140 -0.82 -9.29 4.26
CA ASN A 140 -2.23 -9.05 3.97
C ASN A 140 -3.06 -9.01 5.26
N SER A 141 -4.29 -8.50 5.17
CA SER A 141 -5.23 -8.49 6.28
C SER A 141 -6.68 -8.59 5.82
N PHE A 142 -7.54 -9.05 6.71
CA PHE A 142 -8.98 -9.08 6.50
C PHE A 142 -9.68 -7.78 6.91
N SER A 143 -8.91 -6.77 7.32
CA SER A 143 -9.43 -5.48 7.78
C SER A 143 -10.30 -4.77 6.76
N LYS A 144 -9.99 -4.92 5.45
CA LYS A 144 -10.67 -4.22 4.36
C LYS A 144 -11.58 -5.15 3.58
N THR A 145 -11.10 -6.35 3.26
CA THR A 145 -11.82 -7.33 2.44
C THR A 145 -13.01 -7.97 3.16
N LEU A 146 -12.99 -8.06 4.49
CA LEU A 146 -14.12 -8.49 5.33
C LEU A 146 -14.72 -7.35 6.18
N SER A 147 -14.19 -6.14 6.07
CA SER A 147 -14.63 -4.97 6.87
C SER A 147 -14.56 -5.18 8.39
N ILE A 148 -13.53 -5.88 8.88
CA ILE A 148 -13.30 -6.20 10.29
C ILE A 148 -11.97 -5.64 10.82
N PRO A 149 -11.71 -4.32 10.70
CA PRO A 149 -10.41 -3.75 11.08
C PRO A 149 -10.12 -3.87 12.58
N GLY A 150 -11.15 -3.93 13.43
CA GLY A 150 -11.03 -4.07 14.88
C GLY A 150 -10.53 -5.44 15.33
N GLU A 151 -10.73 -6.48 14.52
CA GLU A 151 -10.35 -7.86 14.86
C GLU A 151 -8.85 -8.14 14.74
N ARG A 152 -8.08 -7.20 14.19
CA ARG A 152 -6.62 -7.26 14.08
C ARG A 152 -6.11 -8.58 13.50
N ILE A 153 -6.71 -9.06 12.41
CA ILE A 153 -6.37 -10.34 11.78
C ILE A 153 -5.79 -10.13 10.38
N GLY A 154 -4.64 -10.77 10.13
CA GLY A 154 -3.92 -10.75 8.87
C GLY A 154 -3.00 -11.95 8.74
N PHE A 155 -2.16 -11.95 7.72
CA PHE A 155 -1.22 -13.05 7.51
C PHE A 155 0.02 -12.60 6.71
N ILE A 156 1.08 -13.41 6.83
CA ILE A 156 2.23 -13.41 5.94
C ILE A 156 2.14 -14.66 5.07
N ALA A 157 2.21 -14.49 3.76
CA ALA A 157 2.44 -15.59 2.82
C ALA A 157 3.87 -15.47 2.27
N VAL A 158 4.59 -16.59 2.28
CA VAL A 158 5.96 -16.71 1.76
C VAL A 158 5.95 -17.59 0.53
N ASN A 159 6.72 -17.22 -0.51
CA ASN A 159 6.85 -18.08 -1.68
C ASN A 159 7.49 -19.42 -1.30
N PRO A 160 6.88 -20.55 -1.61
CA PRO A 160 7.44 -21.88 -1.28
C PRO A 160 8.75 -22.20 -2.00
N ALA A 161 9.07 -21.49 -3.09
CA ALA A 161 10.34 -21.59 -3.81
C ALA A 161 11.44 -20.68 -3.26
N ASN A 162 11.21 -20.03 -2.10
CA ASN A 162 12.22 -19.18 -1.48
C ASN A 162 13.44 -20.00 -1.03
N ASP A 163 14.63 -19.54 -1.37
CA ASP A 163 15.86 -20.17 -0.90
C ASP A 163 15.97 -20.02 0.63
N GLY A 164 16.19 -21.11 1.35
CA GLY A 164 16.22 -21.11 2.81
C GLY A 164 14.84 -20.92 3.46
N LEU A 165 13.78 -21.41 2.83
CA LEU A 165 12.38 -21.28 3.28
C LEU A 165 12.19 -21.61 4.75
N ASP A 166 12.72 -22.76 5.23
CA ASP A 166 12.55 -23.19 6.62
C ASP A 166 13.19 -22.22 7.61
N LEU A 167 14.36 -21.68 7.28
CA LEU A 167 15.04 -20.67 8.10
C LEU A 167 14.23 -19.38 8.13
N LEU A 168 13.71 -18.94 6.99
CA LEU A 168 12.88 -17.74 6.89
C LEU A 168 11.57 -17.91 7.70
N LEU A 169 10.89 -19.04 7.56
CA LEU A 169 9.67 -19.34 8.33
C LEU A 169 9.95 -19.38 9.83
N GLY A 170 11.07 -20.02 10.24
CA GLY A 170 11.50 -20.05 11.63
C GLY A 170 11.77 -18.64 12.19
N GLY A 171 12.44 -17.80 11.42
CA GLY A 171 12.69 -16.38 11.75
C GLY A 171 11.41 -15.58 11.91
N LEU A 172 10.47 -15.72 10.97
CA LEU A 172 9.17 -15.03 11.02
C LEU A 172 8.35 -15.46 12.27
N VAL A 173 8.33 -16.75 12.60
CA VAL A 173 7.65 -17.24 13.81
C VAL A 173 8.31 -16.70 15.07
N LEU A 174 9.65 -16.72 15.14
CA LEU A 174 10.40 -16.18 16.27
C LEU A 174 10.13 -14.68 16.43
N CYS A 175 10.21 -13.90 15.35
CA CYS A 175 9.98 -12.45 15.40
C CYS A 175 8.53 -12.11 15.77
N ASN A 176 7.53 -12.88 15.29
CA ASN A 176 6.14 -12.70 15.72
C ASN A 176 5.97 -12.85 17.23
N ARG A 177 6.74 -13.76 17.86
CA ARG A 177 6.74 -13.95 19.32
C ARG A 177 7.49 -12.83 20.04
N THR A 178 8.71 -12.52 19.61
CA THR A 178 9.61 -11.59 20.32
C THR A 178 9.17 -10.13 20.20
N LEU A 179 8.42 -9.77 19.15
CA LEU A 179 7.76 -8.46 19.03
C LEU A 179 6.51 -8.32 19.94
N GLY A 180 6.14 -9.39 20.64
CA GLY A 180 5.03 -9.35 21.61
C GLY A 180 3.65 -9.68 21.01
N PHE A 181 3.56 -9.94 19.69
CA PHE A 181 2.30 -10.39 19.09
C PHE A 181 1.94 -11.81 19.49
N VAL A 182 2.95 -12.67 19.61
CA VAL A 182 2.86 -14.12 19.96
C VAL A 182 2.06 -14.90 18.92
N ASN A 183 0.77 -14.58 18.77
CA ASN A 183 -0.15 -15.13 17.79
C ASN A 183 -1.19 -14.09 17.41
N ALA A 184 -1.81 -14.25 16.24
CA ALA A 184 -3.03 -13.53 15.93
C ALA A 184 -4.17 -13.95 16.87
N PRO A 185 -5.23 -13.14 17.09
CA PRO A 185 -6.32 -13.46 18.00
C PRO A 185 -6.99 -14.79 17.67
N ALA A 186 -6.97 -15.74 18.61
CA ALA A 186 -7.36 -17.14 18.37
C ALA A 186 -8.84 -17.30 18.02
N PHE A 187 -9.71 -16.49 18.60
CA PHE A 187 -11.15 -16.51 18.31
C PHE A 187 -11.43 -16.25 16.84
N ILE A 188 -10.92 -15.12 16.32
CA ILE A 188 -11.17 -14.75 14.91
C ILE A 188 -10.51 -15.73 13.93
N GLN A 189 -9.35 -16.32 14.25
CA GLN A 189 -8.75 -17.36 13.41
C GLN A 189 -9.68 -18.56 13.20
N ARG A 190 -10.51 -18.91 14.21
CA ARG A 190 -11.51 -20.01 14.09
C ARG A 190 -12.75 -19.60 13.33
N VAL A 191 -13.07 -18.32 13.27
CA VAL A 191 -14.21 -17.77 12.52
C VAL A 191 -13.86 -17.65 11.03
N LEU A 192 -12.63 -17.24 10.70
CA LEU A 192 -12.19 -16.98 9.33
C LEU A 192 -12.55 -18.07 8.31
N PRO A 193 -12.31 -19.36 8.54
CA PRO A 193 -12.66 -20.41 7.55
C PRO A 193 -14.13 -20.44 7.16
N LYS A 194 -15.02 -19.88 7.99
CA LYS A 194 -16.47 -19.81 7.72
C LYS A 194 -16.89 -18.58 6.93
N VAL A 195 -16.00 -17.60 6.77
CA VAL A 195 -16.30 -16.30 6.16
C VAL A 195 -15.32 -15.93 5.05
N LEU A 196 -14.44 -16.83 4.63
CA LEU A 196 -13.44 -16.56 3.58
C LEU A 196 -14.07 -16.22 2.22
N ASP A 197 -15.27 -16.76 1.95
CA ASP A 197 -16.02 -16.53 0.72
C ASP A 197 -16.89 -15.25 0.78
N VAL A 198 -16.93 -14.58 1.94
CA VAL A 198 -17.64 -13.31 2.10
C VAL A 198 -16.75 -12.19 1.57
N GLU A 199 -17.34 -11.29 0.80
CA GLU A 199 -16.65 -10.14 0.22
C GLU A 199 -17.42 -8.86 0.51
N VAL A 200 -16.68 -7.75 0.62
CA VAL A 200 -17.31 -6.43 0.63
C VAL A 200 -17.96 -6.15 -0.73
N ASN A 201 -18.97 -5.28 -0.72
CA ASN A 201 -19.65 -4.89 -1.95
C ASN A 201 -18.75 -3.96 -2.80
N VAL A 202 -17.93 -4.56 -3.66
CA VAL A 202 -17.01 -3.82 -4.55
C VAL A 202 -17.78 -2.92 -5.53
N ALA A 203 -18.98 -3.32 -5.96
CA ALA A 203 -19.81 -2.50 -6.84
C ALA A 203 -20.23 -1.19 -6.16
N GLU A 204 -20.46 -1.21 -4.85
CA GLU A 204 -20.75 0.00 -4.07
C GLU A 204 -19.55 0.93 -4.00
N TYR A 205 -18.34 0.39 -3.72
CA TYR A 205 -17.12 1.20 -3.75
C TYR A 205 -16.84 1.79 -5.14
N ARG A 206 -17.08 1.02 -6.21
CA ARG A 206 -16.96 1.52 -7.58
C ARG A 206 -17.90 2.69 -7.82
N ARG A 207 -19.16 2.58 -7.42
CA ARG A 207 -20.14 3.66 -7.55
C ARG A 207 -19.72 4.92 -6.79
N LYS A 208 -19.24 4.77 -5.55
CA LYS A 208 -18.71 5.88 -4.74
C LYS A 208 -17.48 6.54 -5.38
N ARG A 209 -16.56 5.73 -5.89
CA ARG A 209 -15.43 6.24 -6.69
C ARG A 209 -15.91 7.08 -7.87
N ASP A 210 -16.86 6.54 -8.63
CA ASP A 210 -17.35 7.18 -9.85
C ASP A 210 -18.07 8.50 -9.52
N LEU A 211 -18.88 8.51 -8.46
CA LEU A 211 -19.54 9.73 -7.97
C LEU A 211 -18.51 10.81 -7.61
N LEU A 212 -17.51 10.49 -6.82
CA LEU A 212 -16.46 11.43 -6.41
C LEU A 212 -15.61 11.88 -7.61
N CYS A 213 -15.12 10.94 -8.42
CA CYS A 213 -14.28 11.26 -9.59
C CYS A 213 -15.01 12.17 -10.59
N ASN A 214 -16.27 11.87 -10.92
CA ASN A 214 -17.05 12.66 -11.86
C ASN A 214 -17.30 14.08 -11.31
N GLY A 215 -17.64 14.18 -10.01
CA GLY A 215 -17.85 15.46 -9.34
C GLY A 215 -16.58 16.32 -9.33
N LEU A 216 -15.45 15.76 -8.95
CA LEU A 216 -14.18 16.51 -8.89
C LEU A 216 -13.64 16.86 -10.29
N ALA A 217 -13.80 15.98 -11.28
CA ALA A 217 -13.43 16.29 -12.67
C ALA A 217 -14.23 17.47 -13.22
N ALA A 218 -15.55 17.54 -12.95
CA ALA A 218 -16.39 18.67 -13.32
C ALA A 218 -15.99 19.99 -12.62
N LEU A 219 -15.34 19.87 -11.46
CA LEU A 219 -14.78 20.99 -10.71
C LEU A 219 -13.34 21.35 -11.13
N GLY A 220 -12.75 20.66 -12.10
CA GLY A 220 -11.42 20.96 -12.64
C GLY A 220 -10.26 20.37 -11.86
N TYR A 221 -10.48 19.39 -10.96
CA TYR A 221 -9.41 18.68 -10.29
C TYR A 221 -8.73 17.67 -11.22
N GLU A 222 -7.39 17.63 -11.17
CA GLU A 222 -6.57 16.67 -11.90
C GLU A 222 -6.25 15.46 -11.00
N PHE A 223 -6.45 14.24 -11.51
CA PHE A 223 -6.14 12.99 -10.80
C PHE A 223 -6.04 11.80 -11.74
N THR A 224 -5.30 10.79 -11.32
CA THR A 224 -5.37 9.45 -11.90
C THR A 224 -6.55 8.70 -11.31
N ARG A 225 -7.44 8.14 -12.16
CA ARG A 225 -8.60 7.38 -11.68
C ARG A 225 -8.15 6.13 -10.95
N PRO A 226 -8.61 5.88 -9.70
CA PRO A 226 -8.23 4.69 -8.94
C PRO A 226 -8.69 3.39 -9.60
N GLU A 227 -7.82 2.41 -9.64
CA GLU A 227 -8.09 1.05 -10.13
C GLU A 227 -8.47 0.10 -9.00
N GLY A 228 -8.14 0.44 -7.75
CA GLY A 228 -8.45 -0.32 -6.56
C GLY A 228 -8.40 0.51 -5.27
N ALA A 229 -8.48 -0.16 -4.13
CA ALA A 229 -8.62 0.45 -2.81
C ALA A 229 -9.87 1.36 -2.73
N PHE A 230 -9.89 2.32 -1.83
CA PHE A 230 -10.98 3.30 -1.70
C PHE A 230 -10.44 4.71 -1.45
N TYR A 231 -9.34 5.03 -2.17
CA TYR A 231 -8.69 6.34 -2.10
C TYR A 231 -8.63 6.98 -3.46
N LEU A 232 -8.74 8.30 -3.47
CA LEU A 232 -8.43 9.16 -4.60
C LEU A 232 -7.30 10.10 -4.19
N PHE A 233 -6.36 10.35 -5.10
CA PHE A 233 -5.17 11.14 -4.83
C PHE A 233 -5.02 12.28 -5.84
N PRO A 234 -5.86 13.33 -5.75
CA PRO A 234 -5.81 14.45 -6.65
C PRO A 234 -4.57 15.31 -6.44
N LYS A 235 -4.18 16.00 -7.51
CA LYS A 235 -3.22 17.09 -7.45
C LYS A 235 -3.84 18.30 -6.74
N SER A 236 -3.08 18.92 -5.85
CA SER A 236 -3.46 20.20 -5.25
C SER A 236 -3.34 21.32 -6.30
N PRO A 237 -4.27 22.26 -6.39
CA PRO A 237 -4.16 23.40 -7.29
C PRO A 237 -3.04 24.37 -6.91
N ILE A 238 -2.52 24.26 -5.67
CA ILE A 238 -1.36 25.03 -5.19
C ILE A 238 -0.26 24.07 -4.73
N GLY A 239 0.99 24.52 -4.78
CA GLY A 239 2.15 23.72 -4.40
C GLY A 239 2.16 23.31 -2.92
N ASP A 240 1.56 24.12 -2.03
CA ASP A 240 1.39 23.80 -0.62
C ASP A 240 0.11 22.97 -0.39
N ASP A 241 0.26 21.66 -0.40
CA ASP A 241 -0.83 20.71 -0.15
C ASP A 241 -1.38 20.78 1.27
N VAL A 242 -0.58 21.20 2.25
CA VAL A 242 -1.01 21.39 3.64
C VAL A 242 -1.93 22.59 3.77
N GLU A 243 -1.59 23.71 3.13
CA GLU A 243 -2.45 24.88 3.08
C GLU A 243 -3.77 24.57 2.39
N PHE A 244 -3.72 23.84 1.25
CA PHE A 244 -4.92 23.44 0.53
C PHE A 244 -5.84 22.54 1.37
N VAL A 245 -5.28 21.54 2.06
CA VAL A 245 -6.04 20.67 2.95
C VAL A 245 -6.66 21.46 4.11
N ARG A 246 -5.96 22.47 4.66
CA ARG A 246 -6.53 23.37 5.69
C ARG A 246 -7.71 24.20 5.14
N ALA A 247 -7.65 24.62 3.88
CA ALA A 247 -8.77 25.32 3.24
C ALA A 247 -10.00 24.40 3.10
N LEU A 248 -9.80 23.12 2.72
CA LEU A 248 -10.86 22.10 2.69
C LEU A 248 -11.42 21.83 4.09
N GLN A 249 -10.58 21.77 5.11
CA GLN A 249 -10.98 21.53 6.49
C GLN A 249 -11.92 22.65 7.02
N LYS A 250 -11.71 23.91 6.60
CA LYS A 250 -12.63 25.02 6.92
C LYS A 250 -14.04 24.83 6.33
N LYS A 251 -14.17 23.95 5.34
CA LYS A 251 -15.45 23.53 4.74
C LYS A 251 -15.95 22.18 5.28
N ASN A 252 -15.38 21.70 6.39
CA ASN A 252 -15.67 20.41 7.01
C ASN A 252 -15.34 19.20 6.09
N ILE A 253 -14.40 19.37 5.16
CA ILE A 253 -13.92 18.31 4.28
C ILE A 253 -12.56 17.84 4.80
N LEU A 254 -12.53 16.63 5.37
CA LEU A 254 -11.32 16.05 5.95
C LEU A 254 -10.56 15.23 4.91
N THR A 255 -9.38 15.71 4.55
CA THR A 255 -8.45 15.06 3.62
C THR A 255 -7.06 14.98 4.24
N VAL A 256 -6.12 14.30 3.60
CA VAL A 256 -4.76 14.14 4.13
C VAL A 256 -3.77 14.71 3.11
N PRO A 257 -2.82 15.58 3.53
CA PRO A 257 -1.82 16.15 2.63
C PRO A 257 -0.94 15.07 1.99
N GLY A 258 -0.59 15.24 0.73
CA GLY A 258 0.26 14.32 -0.02
C GLY A 258 1.71 14.31 0.45
N SER A 259 2.18 15.41 1.04
CA SER A 259 3.49 15.49 1.68
C SER A 259 3.71 14.39 2.73
N GLY A 260 2.65 14.00 3.47
CA GLY A 260 2.71 12.86 4.40
C GLY A 260 2.92 11.51 3.73
N PHE A 261 2.64 11.38 2.43
CA PHE A 261 2.86 10.16 1.62
C PHE A 261 4.13 10.26 0.74
N GLY A 262 5.00 11.24 1.00
CA GLY A 262 6.19 11.50 0.18
C GLY A 262 5.90 12.15 -1.18
N ALA A 263 4.69 12.66 -1.41
CA ALA A 263 4.24 13.25 -2.68
C ALA A 263 3.58 14.63 -2.48
N PRO A 264 4.38 15.65 -2.13
CA PRO A 264 3.87 17.01 -1.98
C PRO A 264 3.16 17.49 -3.26
N GLY A 265 2.22 18.43 -3.11
CA GLY A 265 1.40 18.93 -4.19
C GLY A 265 0.22 18.01 -4.56
N HIS A 266 -0.09 17.02 -3.73
CA HIS A 266 -1.28 16.16 -3.83
C HIS A 266 -2.02 16.09 -2.50
N PHE A 267 -3.20 15.47 -2.50
CA PHE A 267 -3.91 15.16 -1.24
C PHE A 267 -4.76 13.89 -1.40
N ARG A 268 -4.95 13.17 -0.30
CA ARG A 268 -5.73 11.93 -0.31
C ARG A 268 -7.14 12.17 0.19
N ILE A 269 -8.11 11.64 -0.55
CA ILE A 269 -9.52 11.52 -0.17
C ILE A 269 -9.85 10.04 0.02
N ALA A 270 -10.48 9.68 1.15
CA ALA A 270 -11.08 8.35 1.33
C ALA A 270 -12.57 8.43 1.00
N TYR A 271 -13.06 7.55 0.10
CA TYR A 271 -14.48 7.52 -0.30
C TYR A 271 -15.25 6.34 0.29
N CYS A 272 -14.71 5.69 1.32
CA CYS A 272 -15.44 4.66 2.09
C CYS A 272 -16.39 5.28 3.12
N VAL A 273 -17.23 6.21 2.67
CA VAL A 273 -18.20 6.97 3.47
C VAL A 273 -19.59 6.85 2.83
N ALA A 274 -20.64 7.43 3.44
CA ALA A 274 -21.98 7.46 2.86
C ALA A 274 -22.01 8.31 1.56
N ASP A 275 -22.90 7.97 0.64
CA ASP A 275 -23.05 8.69 -0.64
C ASP A 275 -23.39 10.15 -0.45
N GLU A 276 -24.25 10.45 0.51
CA GLU A 276 -24.66 11.81 0.86
C GLU A 276 -23.45 12.63 1.33
N THR A 277 -22.49 11.99 2.03
CA THR A 277 -21.23 12.66 2.44
C THR A 277 -20.41 13.05 1.23
N ILE A 278 -20.31 12.18 0.22
CA ILE A 278 -19.61 12.47 -1.02
C ILE A 278 -20.32 13.60 -1.79
N ALA A 279 -21.63 13.45 -2.01
CA ALA A 279 -22.41 14.42 -2.76
C ALA A 279 -22.38 15.82 -2.11
N ASN A 280 -22.56 15.89 -0.79
CA ASN A 280 -22.56 17.14 -0.05
C ASN A 280 -21.17 17.81 -0.01
N SER A 281 -20.08 17.04 -0.10
CA SER A 281 -18.72 17.59 -0.10
C SER A 281 -18.37 18.33 -1.39
N LEU A 282 -19.02 18.02 -2.53
CA LEU A 282 -18.69 18.59 -3.83
C LEU A 282 -18.87 20.11 -3.88
N ALA A 283 -19.87 20.65 -3.20
CA ALA A 283 -20.04 22.12 -3.12
C ALA A 283 -18.82 22.78 -2.46
N GLY A 284 -18.36 22.25 -1.33
CA GLY A 284 -17.17 22.77 -0.64
C GLY A 284 -15.89 22.61 -1.44
N PHE A 285 -15.70 21.49 -2.16
CA PHE A 285 -14.60 21.33 -3.11
C PHE A 285 -14.64 22.41 -4.20
N GLY A 286 -15.83 22.73 -4.73
CA GLY A 286 -16.03 23.78 -5.73
C GLY A 286 -15.67 25.16 -5.21
N GLU A 287 -16.10 25.51 -4.00
CA GLU A 287 -15.80 26.79 -3.36
C GLU A 287 -14.28 26.97 -3.12
N VAL A 288 -13.60 25.93 -2.65
CA VAL A 288 -12.16 25.99 -2.39
C VAL A 288 -11.35 26.02 -3.69
N MET A 289 -11.84 25.39 -4.76
CA MET A 289 -11.19 25.38 -6.08
C MET A 289 -11.40 26.69 -6.87
N ALA A 290 -12.48 27.43 -6.61
CA ALA A 290 -12.88 28.59 -7.40
C ALA A 290 -11.77 29.65 -7.62
N PRO A 291 -10.92 29.99 -6.63
CA PRO A 291 -9.83 30.95 -6.81
C PRO A 291 -8.72 30.50 -7.77
N TYR A 292 -8.66 29.22 -8.14
CA TYR A 292 -7.57 28.59 -8.90
C TYR A 292 -7.98 28.15 -10.32
N ARG A 293 -9.21 28.49 -10.74
CA ARG A 293 -9.76 28.23 -12.09
C ARG A 293 -9.41 29.29 -13.08
#